data_e0df700777d474c6f9c66bab3da16925
#
_entry.id   e0df700777d474c6f9c66bab3da16925
#
_cell.length_a   1.000
_cell.length_b   1.000
_cell.length_c   1.000
_cell.angle_alpha   90.00
_cell.angle_beta   90.00
_cell.angle_gamma   90.00
#
_symmetry.space_group_name_H-M   'P 1'
#
loop_
_entity.id
_entity.type
_entity.pdbx_description
1 polymer ?
#
loop_
_entity_poly.entity_id
_entity_poly.type
_entity_poly.pdbx_seq_one_letter_code
_entity_poly.pdbx_strand_id
1 'polypeptide(L)'
;GQTRDWSNDKLKHILETSPNLRYLVPTNTRAHTWQVYNKDLTNGSQFKGRYAYLNADAARGISGDLLSIDELQDVLLDVIPVVEECLSYRRQQKVEGDNFKSNTKKYFIYSGTPKTSSHATDYYWNLSDKREWAVQCRGIGHCRSWNILGYDNIGKKSLICTNCGKKIYAENGRWVITNPGAKWAGFRIPQIMTPWTPIYDPTGEQEDIKTKQQKYPIAKFLNECLAVPYDHGEKPLSPEELYACCDENLSLVSSPSADIYNRIVFAGIDWGGGSGSDFSSYTVLTLGAYWHPGILTIFYMKKFEGVDSDLKAQPDIIGSICQRYNVKLIAADYGFGTYQNRLLKEKFGNKRVMEIQYAETKNKLKYNDQAQRMMANRTMCLQDMFSDIQKKNIRFFRQSEFEKYGQDILNIYIDYNDKRQVMKYDHAPHQPDDCAHSISYCILAAKYFNKLLTR
;
A
#
# COMPACT_ATOMS: atom_id res chain seq x y z
N GLY A 1 -0.44 29.45 -4.05
CA GLY A 1 -0.42 28.09 -3.52
C GLY A 1 0.94 27.73 -2.96
N GLN A 2 1.10 26.58 -2.34
CA GLN A 2 2.28 26.14 -1.57
C GLN A 2 3.63 26.36 -2.25
N THR A 3 3.78 26.03 -3.53
CA THR A 3 5.04 26.27 -4.29
C THR A 3 5.41 27.76 -4.36
N ARG A 4 4.41 28.65 -4.50
CA ARG A 4 4.62 30.09 -4.53
C ARG A 4 5.10 30.61 -3.18
N ASP A 5 4.43 30.20 -2.12
CA ASP A 5 4.73 30.64 -0.76
C ASP A 5 6.11 30.09 -0.33
N TRP A 6 6.39 28.83 -0.63
CA TRP A 6 7.72 28.24 -0.40
C TRP A 6 8.83 28.99 -1.15
N SER A 7 8.61 29.33 -2.43
CA SER A 7 9.60 30.04 -3.24
C SER A 7 9.87 31.47 -2.75
N ASN A 8 8.83 32.19 -2.32
CA ASN A 8 8.96 33.56 -1.88
C ASN A 8 9.41 33.66 -0.43
N ASP A 9 8.82 32.88 0.45
CA ASP A 9 9.01 33.09 1.89
C ASP A 9 10.20 32.27 2.43
N LYS A 10 10.47 31.10 1.85
CA LYS A 10 11.59 30.26 2.30
C LYS A 10 12.80 30.36 1.38
N LEU A 11 12.69 29.94 0.11
CA LEU A 11 13.86 29.87 -0.79
C LEU A 11 14.49 31.24 -1.01
N LYS A 12 13.69 32.24 -1.36
CA LYS A 12 14.19 33.61 -1.60
C LYS A 12 14.86 34.13 -0.34
N HIS A 13 14.20 34.01 0.81
CA HIS A 13 14.75 34.48 2.08
C HIS A 13 16.10 33.82 2.40
N ILE A 14 16.20 32.49 2.27
CA ILE A 14 17.46 31.77 2.51
C ILE A 14 18.56 32.25 1.56
N LEU A 15 18.27 32.39 0.28
CA LEU A 15 19.25 32.82 -0.70
C LEU A 15 19.75 34.26 -0.41
N GLU A 16 18.87 35.16 -0.05
CA GLU A 16 19.20 36.60 0.17
C GLU A 16 19.89 36.85 1.54
N THR A 17 19.57 36.05 2.56
CA THR A 17 20.10 36.29 3.91
C THR A 17 21.29 35.41 4.28
N SER A 18 21.49 34.28 3.63
CA SER A 18 22.61 33.37 3.91
C SER A 18 23.95 34.02 3.54
N PRO A 19 24.92 34.11 4.45
CA PRO A 19 26.24 34.62 4.14
C PRO A 19 26.95 33.87 3.00
N ASN A 20 26.63 32.58 2.86
CA ASN A 20 27.28 31.72 1.88
C ASN A 20 26.53 31.59 0.55
N LEU A 21 25.32 32.15 0.42
CA LEU A 21 24.50 32.02 -0.78
C LEU A 21 24.11 33.36 -1.40
N ARG A 22 24.12 34.47 -0.62
CA ARG A 22 23.66 35.78 -1.07
C ARG A 22 24.42 36.33 -2.29
N TYR A 23 25.67 35.92 -2.50
CA TYR A 23 26.45 36.33 -3.67
C TYR A 23 25.96 35.68 -4.96
N LEU A 24 25.16 34.62 -4.87
CA LEU A 24 24.53 33.98 -6.01
C LEU A 24 23.25 34.69 -6.46
N VAL A 25 22.73 35.59 -5.62
CA VAL A 25 21.53 36.37 -5.95
C VAL A 25 21.88 37.50 -6.90
N PRO A 26 21.25 37.57 -8.09
CA PRO A 26 21.57 38.61 -9.05
C PRO A 26 21.11 40.01 -8.57
N THR A 27 21.99 40.98 -8.64
CA THR A 27 21.68 42.41 -8.37
C THR A 27 20.96 43.05 -9.53
N ASN A 28 21.15 42.53 -10.74
CA ASN A 28 20.52 43.06 -11.96
C ASN A 28 19.46 42.05 -12.47
N THR A 29 18.20 42.32 -12.16
CA THR A 29 17.06 41.46 -12.56
C THR A 29 16.67 41.63 -14.03
N ARG A 30 17.27 42.58 -14.77
CA ARG A 30 17.07 42.70 -16.23
C ARG A 30 17.87 41.67 -17.01
N ALA A 31 19.00 41.22 -16.46
CA ALA A 31 19.88 40.23 -17.08
C ALA A 31 19.58 38.79 -16.61
N HIS A 32 18.82 38.62 -15.52
CA HIS A 32 18.56 37.33 -14.88
C HIS A 32 17.07 37.20 -14.55
N THR A 33 16.52 35.99 -14.75
CA THR A 33 15.15 35.68 -14.34
C THR A 33 15.09 35.47 -12.82
N TRP A 34 14.32 36.31 -12.12
CA TRP A 34 14.09 36.20 -10.68
C TRP A 34 12.60 36.20 -10.38
N GLN A 35 11.96 35.08 -10.76
CA GLN A 35 10.51 34.90 -10.64
C GLN A 35 10.17 33.80 -9.62
N VAL A 36 8.90 33.69 -9.26
CA VAL A 36 8.40 32.69 -8.31
C VAL A 36 8.86 31.28 -8.68
N TYR A 37 8.65 30.89 -9.91
CA TYR A 37 8.90 29.51 -10.38
C TYR A 37 10.25 29.32 -11.06
N ASN A 38 10.97 30.41 -11.40
CA ASN A 38 12.26 30.32 -12.05
C ASN A 38 13.19 31.38 -11.46
N LYS A 39 14.35 30.96 -10.99
CA LYS A 39 15.40 31.84 -10.47
C LYS A 39 16.73 31.48 -11.13
N ASP A 40 17.31 32.44 -11.80
CA ASP A 40 18.66 32.33 -12.35
C ASP A 40 19.66 32.84 -11.31
N LEU A 41 20.71 32.11 -11.06
CA LEU A 41 21.80 32.50 -10.16
C LEU A 41 22.97 33.09 -10.94
N THR A 42 23.79 33.91 -10.28
CA THR A 42 24.94 34.60 -10.92
C THR A 42 25.99 33.64 -11.49
N ASN A 43 26.07 32.40 -10.98
CA ASN A 43 26.97 31.38 -11.48
C ASN A 43 26.40 30.60 -12.69
N GLY A 44 25.24 30.99 -13.25
CA GLY A 44 24.58 30.31 -14.36
C GLY A 44 23.72 29.15 -13.98
N SER A 45 23.64 28.76 -12.69
CA SER A 45 22.69 27.76 -12.23
C SER A 45 21.26 28.30 -12.24
N GLN A 46 20.31 27.41 -12.44
CA GLN A 46 18.88 27.74 -12.47
C GLN A 46 18.11 26.90 -11.46
N PHE A 47 17.20 27.55 -10.74
CA PHE A 47 16.20 26.87 -9.94
C PHE A 47 14.85 26.94 -10.67
N LYS A 48 14.20 25.79 -10.86
CA LYS A 48 12.89 25.66 -11.52
C LYS A 48 11.91 24.96 -10.58
N GLY A 49 11.06 25.74 -9.90
CA GLY A 49 9.99 25.20 -9.05
C GLY A 49 8.78 24.82 -9.88
N ARG A 50 8.22 23.65 -9.63
CA ARG A 50 7.00 23.16 -10.26
C ARG A 50 6.16 22.42 -9.23
N TYR A 51 4.91 22.19 -9.56
CA TYR A 51 4.04 21.32 -8.77
C TYR A 51 3.77 20.01 -9.55
N ALA A 52 3.73 18.92 -8.84
CA ALA A 52 3.35 17.61 -9.37
C ALA A 52 2.47 16.94 -8.31
N TYR A 53 1.16 16.85 -8.57
CA TYR A 53 0.23 16.24 -7.62
C TYR A 53 -0.51 15.07 -8.29
N LEU A 54 -1.44 15.35 -9.19
CA LEU A 54 -2.21 14.35 -9.92
C LEU A 54 -1.61 14.03 -11.30
N ASN A 55 -0.76 14.87 -11.83
CA ASN A 55 -0.10 14.67 -13.12
C ASN A 55 1.28 15.35 -13.17
N ALA A 56 2.07 15.02 -14.18
CA ALA A 56 3.41 15.54 -14.39
C ALA A 56 3.46 16.68 -15.44
N ASP A 57 2.34 17.20 -15.92
CA ASP A 57 2.31 18.12 -17.07
C ASP A 57 3.12 19.39 -16.85
N ALA A 58 3.11 19.92 -15.62
CA ALA A 58 3.87 21.11 -15.26
C ALA A 58 5.41 20.88 -15.26
N ALA A 59 5.85 19.62 -15.16
CA ALA A 59 7.26 19.24 -15.17
C ALA A 59 7.76 18.79 -16.54
N ARG A 60 6.88 18.50 -17.48
CA ARG A 60 7.25 18.09 -18.85
C ARG A 60 8.02 19.18 -19.59
N GLY A 61 9.04 18.79 -20.34
CA GLY A 61 9.88 19.71 -21.11
C GLY A 61 10.92 20.47 -20.29
N ILE A 62 11.08 20.16 -19.02
CA ILE A 62 12.13 20.70 -18.17
C ILE A 62 13.33 19.75 -18.20
N SER A 63 14.54 20.31 -18.31
CA SER A 63 15.77 19.56 -18.11
C SER A 63 16.51 20.07 -16.88
N GLY A 64 17.10 19.16 -16.11
CA GLY A 64 17.84 19.47 -14.90
C GLY A 64 18.98 18.49 -14.61
N ASP A 65 19.85 18.86 -13.68
CA ASP A 65 20.95 18.02 -13.19
C ASP A 65 20.60 17.35 -11.85
N LEU A 66 19.65 17.94 -11.10
CA LEU A 66 19.14 17.46 -9.82
C LEU A 66 17.61 17.62 -9.79
N LEU A 67 16.92 16.58 -9.35
CA LEU A 67 15.50 16.60 -9.04
C LEU A 67 15.32 16.50 -7.52
N SER A 68 14.59 17.47 -6.95
CA SER A 68 14.12 17.40 -5.57
C SER A 68 12.60 17.38 -5.56
N ILE A 69 12.00 16.37 -4.93
CA ILE A 69 10.56 16.28 -4.69
C ILE A 69 10.34 16.38 -3.18
N ASP A 70 9.63 17.43 -2.78
CA ASP A 70 9.20 17.63 -1.40
C ASP A 70 7.72 17.23 -1.25
N GLU A 71 7.32 16.86 -0.03
CA GLU A 71 5.97 16.31 0.27
C GLU A 71 5.65 15.10 -0.63
N LEU A 72 6.61 14.18 -0.74
CA LEU A 72 6.52 13.02 -1.63
C LEU A 72 5.27 12.17 -1.39
N GLN A 73 4.74 12.13 -0.16
CA GLN A 73 3.53 11.41 0.19
C GLN A 73 2.28 11.93 -0.51
N ASP A 74 2.32 13.15 -1.05
CA ASP A 74 1.19 13.74 -1.77
C ASP A 74 1.29 13.59 -3.30
N VAL A 75 2.39 13.01 -3.79
CA VAL A 75 2.62 12.75 -5.21
C VAL A 75 2.21 11.31 -5.54
N LEU A 76 1.41 11.11 -6.58
CA LEU A 76 1.05 9.78 -7.04
C LEU A 76 2.28 9.03 -7.57
N LEU A 77 2.39 7.74 -7.25
CA LEU A 77 3.53 6.91 -7.62
C LEU A 77 3.80 6.86 -9.13
N ASP A 78 2.76 6.80 -9.94
CA ASP A 78 2.85 6.77 -11.42
C ASP A 78 3.28 8.10 -12.04
N VAL A 79 3.15 9.21 -11.30
CA VAL A 79 3.61 10.54 -11.73
C VAL A 79 5.13 10.68 -11.57
N ILE A 80 5.73 10.06 -10.57
CA ILE A 80 7.15 10.24 -10.22
C ILE A 80 8.10 9.83 -11.36
N PRO A 81 7.97 8.66 -12.02
CA PRO A 81 8.84 8.29 -13.13
C PRO A 81 8.77 9.29 -14.30
N VAL A 82 7.61 9.90 -14.54
CA VAL A 82 7.45 10.92 -15.59
C VAL A 82 8.20 12.20 -15.21
N VAL A 83 8.19 12.58 -13.93
CA VAL A 83 8.97 13.73 -13.43
C VAL A 83 10.46 13.44 -13.46
N GLU A 84 10.89 12.22 -13.15
CA GLU A 84 12.29 11.77 -13.21
C GLU A 84 12.90 11.90 -14.60
N GLU A 85 12.09 11.87 -15.66
CA GLU A 85 12.56 12.06 -17.04
C GLU A 85 13.14 13.48 -17.28
N CYS A 86 12.89 14.46 -16.42
CA CYS A 86 13.56 15.76 -16.49
C CYS A 86 15.09 15.66 -16.36
N LEU A 87 15.60 14.54 -15.80
CA LEU A 87 17.03 14.23 -15.70
C LEU A 87 17.55 13.36 -16.85
N SER A 88 16.75 13.11 -17.89
CA SER A 88 17.17 12.29 -19.05
C SER A 88 18.18 13.02 -19.95
N TYR A 89 18.17 14.36 -19.94
CA TYR A 89 19.13 15.16 -20.71
C TYR A 89 20.54 15.01 -20.16
N ARG A 90 21.46 14.51 -21.00
CA ARG A 90 22.87 14.32 -20.66
C ARG A 90 23.70 15.49 -21.16
N ARG A 91 24.22 16.32 -20.26
CA ARG A 91 25.26 17.29 -20.63
C ARG A 91 26.52 16.54 -21.05
N GLN A 92 26.90 16.70 -22.31
CA GLN A 92 28.22 16.27 -22.77
C GLN A 92 29.26 17.28 -22.29
N GLN A 93 30.12 16.86 -21.38
CA GLN A 93 31.30 17.67 -21.03
C GLN A 93 32.45 17.34 -21.99
N LYS A 94 32.95 18.37 -22.64
CA LYS A 94 34.18 18.28 -23.44
C LYS A 94 35.36 18.05 -22.49
N VAL A 95 35.98 16.90 -22.56
CA VAL A 95 37.24 16.62 -21.87
C VAL A 95 38.35 16.84 -22.88
N GLU A 96 39.48 17.44 -22.48
CA GLU A 96 40.64 17.65 -23.37
C GLU A 96 41.03 16.33 -24.08
N GLY A 97 41.10 16.39 -25.43
CA GLY A 97 41.43 15.25 -26.29
C GLY A 97 40.22 14.47 -26.79
N ASP A 98 39.34 15.07 -27.58
CA ASP A 98 38.25 14.48 -28.40
C ASP A 98 37.35 13.35 -27.77
N ASN A 99 37.49 13.05 -26.49
CA ASN A 99 36.66 12.09 -25.77
C ASN A 99 35.57 12.81 -24.98
N PHE A 100 34.30 12.67 -25.42
CA PHE A 100 33.15 13.13 -24.65
C PHE A 100 32.83 12.13 -23.53
N LYS A 101 33.04 12.53 -22.27
CA LYS A 101 32.46 11.79 -21.12
C LYS A 101 31.07 12.35 -20.83
N SER A 102 30.05 11.54 -20.98
CA SER A 102 28.72 11.91 -20.50
C SER A 102 28.70 11.84 -18.98
N ASN A 103 28.29 12.91 -18.31
CA ASN A 103 27.98 12.83 -16.89
C ASN A 103 26.69 12.00 -16.74
N THR A 104 26.83 10.73 -16.33
CA THR A 104 25.72 9.77 -16.26
C THR A 104 25.02 9.77 -14.90
N LYS A 105 25.50 10.56 -13.93
CA LYS A 105 24.91 10.58 -12.59
C LYS A 105 23.66 11.45 -12.58
N LYS A 106 22.51 10.81 -12.28
CA LYS A 106 21.25 11.50 -11.94
C LYS A 106 21.22 11.67 -10.42
N TYR A 107 20.85 12.84 -9.95
CA TYR A 107 20.71 13.10 -8.52
C TYR A 107 19.23 13.32 -8.18
N PHE A 108 18.76 12.52 -7.22
CA PHE A 108 17.39 12.58 -6.73
C PHE A 108 17.41 12.84 -5.23
N ILE A 109 16.58 13.77 -4.78
CA ILE A 109 16.32 14.02 -3.36
C ILE A 109 14.81 13.96 -3.16
N TYR A 110 14.34 13.03 -2.37
CA TYR A 110 12.95 12.89 -2.02
C TYR A 110 12.78 13.11 -0.53
N SER A 111 11.86 14.00 -0.17
CA SER A 111 11.53 14.32 1.21
C SER A 111 10.03 14.30 1.41
N GLY A 112 9.60 13.92 2.60
CA GLY A 112 8.19 13.89 2.95
C GLY A 112 7.94 13.18 4.28
N THR A 113 6.73 13.34 4.76
CA THR A 113 6.24 12.69 5.97
C THR A 113 5.55 11.38 5.57
N PRO A 114 5.87 10.23 6.14
CA PRO A 114 5.15 9.01 5.85
C PRO A 114 3.69 9.15 6.28
N LYS A 115 2.76 8.63 5.48
CA LYS A 115 1.33 8.56 5.84
C LYS A 115 0.94 7.11 6.08
N THR A 116 0.74 6.36 5.01
CA THR A 116 0.49 4.92 5.06
C THR A 116 1.55 4.19 4.25
N SER A 117 1.64 2.87 4.40
CA SER A 117 2.58 2.02 3.65
C SER A 117 2.36 2.02 2.13
N SER A 118 1.20 2.52 1.68
CA SER A 118 0.85 2.63 0.26
C SER A 118 1.32 3.92 -0.43
N HIS A 119 1.81 4.91 0.32
CA HIS A 119 2.22 6.18 -0.24
C HIS A 119 3.65 6.13 -0.80
N ALA A 120 3.95 7.06 -1.71
CA ALA A 120 5.23 7.12 -2.38
C ALA A 120 6.44 7.21 -1.42
N THR A 121 6.29 7.90 -0.28
CA THR A 121 7.33 7.99 0.74
C THR A 121 7.74 6.63 1.26
N ASP A 122 6.78 5.76 1.59
CA ASP A 122 7.07 4.41 2.09
C ASP A 122 7.58 3.49 0.97
N TYR A 123 7.05 3.62 -0.24
CA TYR A 123 7.56 2.91 -1.40
C TYR A 123 9.06 3.14 -1.61
N TYR A 124 9.52 4.42 -1.67
CA TYR A 124 10.94 4.73 -1.82
C TYR A 124 11.76 4.40 -0.58
N TRP A 125 11.19 4.50 0.63
CA TRP A 125 11.81 4.00 1.84
C TRP A 125 12.12 2.50 1.74
N ASN A 126 11.19 1.71 1.21
CA ASN A 126 11.35 0.26 1.04
C ASN A 126 12.41 -0.11 -0.01
N LEU A 127 12.66 0.76 -1.01
CA LEU A 127 13.73 0.61 -1.99
C LEU A 127 15.10 1.08 -1.47
N SER A 128 15.15 1.73 -0.31
CA SER A 128 16.38 2.32 0.24
C SER A 128 17.14 1.38 1.17
N ASP A 129 18.35 1.80 1.56
CA ASP A 129 19.18 1.13 2.55
C ASP A 129 18.68 1.31 3.99
N LYS A 130 17.58 2.02 4.19
CA LYS A 130 16.83 2.18 5.45
C LYS A 130 17.73 2.55 6.61
N ARG A 131 18.33 3.73 6.56
CA ARG A 131 19.17 4.23 7.66
C ARG A 131 18.32 4.70 8.81
N GLU A 132 18.58 4.07 9.96
CA GLU A 132 17.92 4.32 11.22
C GLU A 132 18.90 4.96 12.19
N TRP A 133 18.40 5.88 13.04
CA TRP A 133 19.21 6.47 14.07
C TRP A 133 19.24 5.58 15.31
N ALA A 134 20.38 4.97 15.57
CA ALA A 134 20.58 4.05 16.69
C ALA A 134 21.43 4.71 17.80
N VAL A 135 20.96 4.62 19.03
CA VAL A 135 21.62 5.16 20.22
C VAL A 135 22.04 4.05 21.15
N GLN A 136 23.29 4.05 21.56
CA GLN A 136 23.77 3.06 22.53
C GLN A 136 23.48 3.51 23.96
N CYS A 137 22.94 2.63 24.78
CA CYS A 137 22.72 2.85 26.19
C CYS A 137 24.08 2.86 26.93
N ARG A 138 24.59 4.06 27.28
CA ARG A 138 25.92 4.24 27.87
C ARG A 138 25.84 4.95 29.21
N GLY A 139 26.67 4.52 30.18
CA GLY A 139 26.79 5.09 31.51
C GLY A 139 27.04 4.02 32.59
N ILE A 140 27.27 4.44 33.81
CA ILE A 140 27.47 3.54 34.93
C ILE A 140 26.19 2.75 35.20
N GLY A 141 26.29 1.43 35.18
CA GLY A 141 25.15 0.52 35.34
C GLY A 141 24.18 0.45 34.18
N HIS A 142 24.51 1.02 33.01
CA HIS A 142 23.73 0.87 31.77
C HIS A 142 23.99 -0.48 31.10
N CYS A 143 22.99 -0.98 30.33
CA CYS A 143 23.03 -2.31 29.72
C CYS A 143 23.82 -2.40 28.42
N ARG A 144 24.29 -1.28 27.86
CA ARG A 144 25.01 -1.16 26.57
C ARG A 144 24.23 -1.58 25.32
N SER A 145 22.94 -1.86 25.44
CA SER A 145 22.08 -2.19 24.32
C SER A 145 21.96 -1.02 23.32
N TRP A 146 21.84 -1.34 22.04
CA TRP A 146 21.51 -0.38 21.00
C TRP A 146 20.00 -0.20 20.90
N ASN A 147 19.55 1.03 20.72
CA ASN A 147 18.15 1.43 20.58
C ASN A 147 17.99 2.17 19.25
N ILE A 148 17.25 1.61 18.30
CA ILE A 148 16.73 2.37 17.17
C ILE A 148 15.59 3.23 17.73
N LEU A 149 15.71 4.56 17.58
CA LEU A 149 14.75 5.48 18.21
C LEU A 149 13.33 5.30 17.64
N GLY A 150 12.40 5.03 18.54
CA GLY A 150 10.99 4.80 18.24
C GLY A 150 10.07 5.10 19.43
N TYR A 151 8.83 4.66 19.35
CA TYR A 151 7.79 4.92 20.33
C TYR A 151 8.18 4.49 21.76
N ASP A 152 8.76 3.30 21.89
CA ASP A 152 9.13 2.72 23.21
C ASP A 152 10.31 3.41 23.90
N ASN A 153 11.01 4.28 23.17
CA ASN A 153 12.08 5.08 23.75
C ASN A 153 11.57 6.36 24.44
N ILE A 154 10.26 6.68 24.34
CA ILE A 154 9.69 7.89 24.91
C ILE A 154 9.35 7.66 26.40
N GLY A 155 10.26 8.04 27.28
CA GLY A 155 10.05 8.00 28.71
C GLY A 155 9.17 9.15 29.25
N LYS A 156 9.03 9.25 30.56
CA LYS A 156 8.20 10.31 31.19
C LYS A 156 8.76 11.72 30.97
N LYS A 157 10.08 11.89 31.05
CA LYS A 157 10.76 13.20 30.95
C LYS A 157 11.96 13.21 29.98
N SER A 158 12.36 12.07 29.45
CA SER A 158 13.54 11.92 28.60
C SER A 158 13.40 10.67 27.75
N LEU A 159 14.29 10.54 26.76
CA LEU A 159 14.47 9.25 26.09
C LEU A 159 15.00 8.20 27.06
N ILE A 160 14.51 6.98 26.91
CA ILE A 160 14.89 5.82 27.73
C ILE A 160 15.33 4.64 26.86
N CYS A 161 16.20 3.82 27.41
CA CYS A 161 16.58 2.55 26.82
C CYS A 161 15.43 1.55 26.96
N THR A 162 15.03 0.92 25.88
CA THR A 162 13.95 -0.08 25.87
C THR A 162 14.27 -1.32 26.69
N ASN A 163 15.56 -1.65 26.86
CA ASN A 163 15.99 -2.84 27.62
C ASN A 163 16.10 -2.62 29.14
N CYS A 164 16.61 -1.46 29.60
CA CYS A 164 16.86 -1.24 31.04
C CYS A 164 16.16 -0.01 31.62
N GLY A 165 15.41 0.74 30.83
CA GLY A 165 14.66 1.93 31.28
C GLY A 165 15.51 3.16 31.62
N LYS A 166 16.85 3.08 31.55
CA LYS A 166 17.73 4.21 31.86
C LYS A 166 17.75 5.24 30.75
N LYS A 167 17.98 6.52 31.16
CA LYS A 167 18.05 7.64 30.21
C LYS A 167 19.11 7.42 29.15
N ILE A 168 18.77 7.71 27.90
CA ILE A 168 19.69 7.76 26.75
C ILE A 168 19.65 9.14 26.10
N TYR A 169 20.63 9.47 25.29
CA TYR A 169 20.80 10.79 24.70
C TYR A 169 20.88 10.65 23.18
N ALA A 170 19.99 11.32 22.48
CA ALA A 170 19.86 11.21 21.02
C ALA A 170 21.15 11.63 20.28
N GLU A 171 21.87 12.63 20.79
CA GLU A 171 23.14 13.13 20.23
C GLU A 171 24.25 12.08 20.22
N ASN A 172 24.16 11.05 21.04
CA ASN A 172 25.15 9.95 21.09
C ASN A 172 24.84 8.81 20.12
N GLY A 173 23.95 9.05 19.17
CA GLY A 173 23.58 8.08 18.16
C GLY A 173 24.47 8.05 16.94
N ARG A 174 24.16 7.10 16.06
CA ARG A 174 24.75 6.99 14.73
C ARG A 174 23.74 6.38 13.75
N TRP A 175 23.92 6.67 12.47
CA TRP A 175 23.19 6.01 11.42
C TRP A 175 23.60 4.55 11.28
N VAL A 176 22.62 3.65 11.23
CA VAL A 176 22.82 2.23 10.93
C VAL A 176 21.99 1.86 9.72
N ILE A 177 22.59 1.11 8.80
CA ILE A 177 21.92 0.58 7.61
C ILE A 177 21.22 -0.70 8.04
N THR A 178 19.90 -0.77 7.79
CA THR A 178 19.09 -1.96 8.12
C THR A 178 18.75 -2.81 6.90
N ASN A 179 18.92 -2.26 5.67
CA ASN A 179 18.72 -2.97 4.40
C ASN A 179 19.95 -2.80 3.49
N PRO A 180 21.05 -3.53 3.75
CA PRO A 180 22.28 -3.41 2.98
C PRO A 180 22.08 -3.90 1.53
N GLY A 181 22.78 -3.25 0.59
CA GLY A 181 22.72 -3.59 -0.84
C GLY A 181 21.67 -2.83 -1.66
N ALA A 182 20.83 -2.06 -1.04
CA ALA A 182 19.89 -1.17 -1.73
C ALA A 182 20.63 -0.05 -2.48
N LYS A 183 20.05 0.39 -3.61
CA LYS A 183 20.64 1.45 -4.46
C LYS A 183 20.39 2.87 -3.93
N TRP A 184 19.32 3.06 -3.15
CA TRP A 184 18.93 4.34 -2.59
C TRP A 184 19.45 4.48 -1.16
N ALA A 185 19.87 5.68 -0.78
CA ALA A 185 20.13 6.03 0.62
C ALA A 185 18.85 6.64 1.22
N GLY A 186 18.25 5.97 2.18
CA GLY A 186 17.06 6.47 2.88
C GLY A 186 17.37 6.78 4.34
N PHE A 187 16.87 7.91 4.85
CA PHE A 187 17.08 8.36 6.23
C PHE A 187 15.74 8.60 6.92
N ARG A 188 15.48 7.89 8.01
CA ARG A 188 14.32 8.17 8.87
C ARG A 188 14.75 9.14 9.97
N ILE A 189 14.10 10.32 10.01
CA ILE A 189 14.45 11.42 10.92
C ILE A 189 13.26 11.69 11.85
N PRO A 190 13.10 10.93 12.95
CA PRO A 190 12.05 11.21 13.94
C PRO A 190 12.36 12.48 14.74
N GLN A 191 11.32 13.21 15.18
CA GLN A 191 11.51 14.42 15.99
C GLN A 191 12.26 14.14 17.31
N ILE A 192 12.11 12.95 17.86
CA ILE A 192 12.83 12.53 19.09
C ILE A 192 14.35 12.39 18.91
N MET A 193 14.84 12.45 17.68
CA MET A 193 16.28 12.47 17.36
C MET A 193 16.85 13.89 17.43
N THR A 194 16.02 14.90 17.30
CA THR A 194 16.45 16.29 17.11
C THR A 194 16.59 17.03 18.44
N PRO A 195 17.63 17.86 18.63
CA PRO A 195 17.88 18.53 19.90
C PRO A 195 16.90 19.68 20.19
N TRP A 196 16.19 20.18 19.18
CA TRP A 196 15.26 21.30 19.33
C TRP A 196 13.83 20.89 19.70
N THR A 197 13.54 19.59 19.77
CA THR A 197 12.23 19.11 20.24
C THR A 197 12.42 18.35 21.55
N PRO A 198 12.10 18.94 22.71
CA PRO A 198 12.26 18.29 23.99
C PRO A 198 11.27 17.13 24.13
N ILE A 199 11.65 16.08 24.86
CA ILE A 199 10.74 15.00 25.21
C ILE A 199 9.67 15.51 26.19
N TYR A 200 10.06 16.34 27.14
CA TYR A 200 9.21 16.99 28.11
C TYR A 200 9.74 18.39 28.44
N ASP A 201 8.89 19.39 28.31
CA ASP A 201 9.17 20.75 28.75
C ASP A 201 8.35 21.11 30.02
N PRO A 202 9.00 21.27 31.16
CA PRO A 202 8.31 21.64 32.40
C PRO A 202 7.79 23.07 32.41
N THR A 203 8.32 23.96 31.53
CA THR A 203 7.93 25.36 31.44
C THR A 203 6.67 25.56 30.62
N GLY A 204 6.41 24.65 29.68
CA GLY A 204 5.31 24.76 28.72
C GLY A 204 5.54 25.82 27.64
N GLU A 205 6.75 26.36 27.53
CA GLU A 205 7.11 27.36 26.52
C GLU A 205 7.29 26.74 25.14
N GLN A 206 7.68 25.45 25.11
CA GLN A 206 7.85 24.70 23.87
C GLN A 206 6.88 23.53 23.82
N GLU A 207 6.35 23.26 22.64
CA GLU A 207 5.55 22.04 22.44
C GLU A 207 6.45 20.82 22.43
N ASP A 208 6.35 20.01 23.48
CA ASP A 208 7.15 18.82 23.69
C ASP A 208 6.51 17.54 23.11
N ILE A 209 7.31 16.47 22.99
CA ILE A 209 6.86 15.18 22.47
C ILE A 209 5.74 14.56 23.30
N LYS A 210 5.77 14.74 24.64
CA LYS A 210 4.74 14.21 25.55
C LYS A 210 3.40 14.91 25.34
N THR A 211 3.42 16.21 25.14
CA THR A 211 2.24 17.01 24.82
C THR A 211 1.66 16.57 23.47
N LYS A 212 2.51 16.38 22.45
CA LYS A 212 2.07 15.86 21.14
C LYS A 212 1.50 14.46 21.26
N GLN A 213 2.13 13.57 22.04
CA GLN A 213 1.64 12.20 22.27
C GLN A 213 0.24 12.16 22.90
N GLN A 214 -0.10 13.15 23.73
CA GLN A 214 -1.43 13.26 24.34
C GLN A 214 -2.47 13.92 23.43
N LYS A 215 -2.06 14.93 22.64
CA LYS A 215 -2.97 15.72 21.81
C LYS A 215 -3.26 15.11 20.46
N TYR A 216 -2.28 14.41 19.87
CA TYR A 216 -2.41 13.92 18.50
C TYR A 216 -3.08 12.56 18.47
N PRO A 217 -3.97 12.29 17.50
CA PRO A 217 -4.34 10.93 17.15
C PRO A 217 -3.09 10.09 16.89
N ILE A 218 -3.12 8.81 17.23
CA ILE A 218 -1.94 7.92 17.16
C ILE A 218 -1.29 7.93 15.77
N ALA A 219 -2.10 7.92 14.71
CA ALA A 219 -1.61 8.01 13.34
C ALA A 219 -0.77 9.25 13.11
N LYS A 220 -1.31 10.43 13.47
CA LYS A 220 -0.60 11.70 13.33
C LYS A 220 0.69 11.71 14.15
N PHE A 221 0.65 11.17 15.37
CA PHE A 221 1.83 11.11 16.22
C PHE A 221 2.93 10.23 15.61
N LEU A 222 2.58 9.04 15.12
CA LEU A 222 3.54 8.13 14.47
C LEU A 222 4.11 8.73 13.19
N ASN A 223 3.27 9.28 12.33
CA ASN A 223 3.70 9.88 11.07
C ASN A 223 4.55 11.12 11.27
N GLU A 224 4.04 12.11 12.00
CA GLU A 224 4.65 13.44 12.10
C GLU A 224 5.81 13.50 13.10
N CYS A 225 5.71 12.76 14.23
CA CYS A 225 6.72 12.84 15.29
C CYS A 225 7.77 11.74 15.19
N LEU A 226 7.39 10.55 14.73
CA LEU A 226 8.30 9.40 14.68
C LEU A 226 8.73 9.02 13.26
N ALA A 227 8.18 9.66 12.25
CA ALA A 227 8.43 9.37 10.84
C ALA A 227 8.22 7.87 10.52
N VAL A 228 7.15 7.29 11.06
CA VAL A 228 6.73 5.90 10.85
C VAL A 228 5.40 5.90 10.12
N PRO A 229 5.23 5.15 9.01
CA PRO A 229 3.95 5.01 8.38
C PRO A 229 2.97 4.36 9.34
N TYR A 230 1.74 4.84 9.32
CA TYR A 230 0.65 4.27 10.09
C TYR A 230 -0.49 3.93 9.16
N ASP A 231 -0.68 2.66 8.92
CA ASP A 231 -1.82 2.20 8.16
C ASP A 231 -3.06 2.35 9.03
N HIS A 232 -3.93 3.28 8.62
CA HIS A 232 -5.25 3.40 9.21
C HIS A 232 -6.03 2.14 8.91
N GLY A 233 -6.25 1.36 9.92
CA GLY A 233 -7.12 0.21 9.83
C GLY A 233 -6.66 -0.87 10.77
N GLU A 234 -7.51 -1.24 11.72
CA GLU A 234 -7.41 -2.54 12.34
C GLU A 234 -7.37 -3.57 11.22
N LYS A 235 -6.35 -4.39 11.19
CA LYS A 235 -6.37 -5.56 10.32
C LYS A 235 -7.53 -6.43 10.77
N PRO A 236 -8.47 -6.78 9.90
CA PRO A 236 -9.61 -7.60 10.30
C PRO A 236 -9.22 -9.00 10.74
N LEU A 237 -8.00 -9.43 10.40
CA LEU A 237 -7.40 -10.71 10.78
C LEU A 237 -5.91 -10.57 11.00
N SER A 238 -5.37 -11.30 11.99
CA SER A 238 -3.94 -11.57 12.07
C SER A 238 -3.55 -12.73 11.14
N PRO A 239 -2.25 -12.84 10.76
CA PRO A 239 -1.76 -14.02 10.04
C PRO A 239 -2.03 -15.33 10.78
N GLU A 240 -1.88 -15.34 12.11
CA GLU A 240 -2.11 -16.49 12.96
C GLU A 240 -3.58 -16.95 12.91
N GLU A 241 -4.54 -16.02 12.96
CA GLU A 241 -5.97 -16.32 12.85
C GLU A 241 -6.32 -16.91 11.47
N LEU A 242 -5.76 -16.34 10.40
CA LEU A 242 -5.99 -16.82 9.04
C LEU A 242 -5.42 -18.22 8.84
N TYR A 243 -4.15 -18.43 9.17
CA TYR A 243 -3.48 -19.70 8.93
C TYR A 243 -3.90 -20.80 9.91
N ALA A 244 -4.50 -20.46 11.07
CA ALA A 244 -5.15 -21.43 11.94
C ALA A 244 -6.38 -22.10 11.28
N CYS A 245 -6.87 -21.60 10.16
CA CYS A 245 -7.91 -22.24 9.35
C CYS A 245 -7.36 -23.20 8.28
N CYS A 246 -6.03 -23.29 8.11
CA CYS A 246 -5.41 -24.23 7.19
C CYS A 246 -5.41 -25.66 7.79
N ASP A 247 -5.65 -26.64 6.93
CA ASP A 247 -5.57 -28.08 7.28
C ASP A 247 -4.35 -28.69 6.59
N GLU A 248 -3.32 -29.04 7.37
CA GLU A 248 -2.06 -29.58 6.84
C GLU A 248 -2.24 -30.94 6.13
N ASN A 249 -3.35 -31.64 6.37
CA ASN A 249 -3.69 -32.90 5.69
C ASN A 249 -4.42 -32.67 4.36
N LEU A 250 -4.85 -31.45 4.06
CA LEU A 250 -5.55 -31.11 2.84
C LEU A 250 -4.59 -30.40 1.86
N SER A 251 -4.24 -31.06 0.78
CA SER A 251 -3.48 -30.45 -0.32
C SER A 251 -4.42 -29.69 -1.26
N LEU A 252 -3.86 -28.74 -2.02
CA LEU A 252 -4.56 -28.14 -3.15
C LEU A 252 -4.95 -29.24 -4.15
N VAL A 253 -6.25 -29.37 -4.41
CA VAL A 253 -6.78 -30.47 -5.19
C VAL A 253 -6.62 -30.20 -6.68
N SER A 254 -5.74 -30.93 -7.35
CA SER A 254 -5.51 -30.82 -8.81
C SER A 254 -6.52 -31.59 -9.66
N SER A 255 -7.15 -32.65 -9.09
CA SER A 255 -8.15 -33.48 -9.75
C SER A 255 -9.23 -33.90 -8.76
N PRO A 256 -10.52 -33.97 -9.16
CA PRO A 256 -11.60 -34.32 -8.27
C PRO A 256 -11.47 -35.79 -7.82
N SER A 257 -11.52 -36.01 -6.51
CA SER A 257 -11.64 -37.34 -5.90
C SER A 257 -13.10 -37.78 -5.81
N ALA A 258 -13.35 -39.07 -5.53
CA ALA A 258 -14.69 -39.60 -5.30
C ALA A 258 -15.41 -38.81 -4.18
N ASP A 259 -14.70 -38.41 -3.17
CA ASP A 259 -15.21 -37.62 -2.05
C ASP A 259 -15.75 -36.25 -2.50
N ILE A 260 -15.12 -35.59 -3.47
CA ILE A 260 -15.55 -34.29 -4.01
C ILE A 260 -16.77 -34.48 -4.91
N TYR A 261 -16.82 -35.55 -5.72
CA TYR A 261 -17.97 -35.85 -6.60
C TYR A 261 -19.28 -36.00 -5.84
N ASN A 262 -19.23 -36.53 -4.61
CA ASN A 262 -20.41 -36.74 -3.77
C ASN A 262 -20.85 -35.45 -3.01
N ARG A 263 -20.17 -34.32 -3.23
CA ARG A 263 -20.47 -33.05 -2.54
C ARG A 263 -21.08 -32.02 -3.48
N ILE A 264 -21.79 -31.08 -2.89
CA ILE A 264 -22.25 -29.88 -3.60
C ILE A 264 -21.12 -28.87 -3.60
N VAL A 265 -20.56 -28.65 -4.79
CA VAL A 265 -19.43 -27.73 -4.98
C VAL A 265 -19.94 -26.36 -5.44
N PHE A 266 -19.34 -25.31 -4.88
CA PHE A 266 -19.59 -23.91 -5.18
C PHE A 266 -18.34 -23.28 -5.76
N ALA A 267 -18.53 -22.26 -6.61
CA ALA A 267 -17.44 -21.47 -7.15
C ALA A 267 -17.62 -19.98 -6.85
N GLY A 268 -16.52 -19.33 -6.55
CA GLY A 268 -16.39 -17.85 -6.55
C GLY A 268 -15.38 -17.41 -7.59
N ILE A 269 -15.72 -16.39 -8.37
CA ILE A 269 -14.86 -15.86 -9.41
C ILE A 269 -14.75 -14.35 -9.23
N ASP A 270 -13.54 -13.86 -9.07
CA ASP A 270 -13.22 -12.45 -9.19
C ASP A 270 -12.50 -12.21 -10.53
N TRP A 271 -13.02 -11.31 -11.36
CA TRP A 271 -12.46 -11.06 -12.68
C TRP A 271 -11.48 -9.91 -12.64
N GLY A 272 -10.23 -10.17 -12.98
CA GLY A 272 -9.22 -9.14 -13.10
C GLY A 272 -9.51 -8.17 -14.27
N GLY A 273 -9.31 -6.88 -14.03
CA GLY A 273 -9.33 -5.85 -15.07
C GLY A 273 -8.06 -5.91 -15.91
N GLY A 274 -8.19 -6.21 -17.22
CA GLY A 274 -7.07 -6.46 -18.10
C GLY A 274 -6.14 -5.27 -18.33
N SER A 275 -4.91 -5.60 -18.57
CA SER A 275 -3.81 -4.93 -19.30
C SER A 275 -3.70 -3.40 -19.24
N GLY A 276 -2.64 -2.90 -18.64
CA GLY A 276 -2.10 -1.58 -18.95
C GLY A 276 -1.48 -0.78 -17.84
N SER A 277 -1.51 -1.23 -16.60
CA SER A 277 -0.69 -0.65 -15.53
C SER A 277 -0.01 -1.77 -14.74
N ASP A 278 1.18 -1.52 -14.26
CA ASP A 278 2.03 -2.47 -13.52
C ASP A 278 1.46 -2.95 -12.18
N PHE A 279 0.16 -2.76 -11.93
CA PHE A 279 -0.55 -3.13 -10.72
C PHE A 279 -1.66 -4.11 -11.08
N SER A 280 -1.31 -5.37 -11.01
CA SER A 280 -2.07 -6.48 -11.52
C SER A 280 -3.24 -6.88 -10.62
N SER A 281 -4.45 -6.43 -10.93
CA SER A 281 -5.63 -7.20 -10.63
C SER A 281 -5.66 -8.43 -11.54
N TYR A 282 -5.80 -9.60 -10.98
CA TYR A 282 -5.81 -10.87 -11.72
C TYR A 282 -7.11 -11.63 -11.44
N THR A 283 -7.54 -12.41 -12.43
CA THR A 283 -8.69 -13.28 -12.23
C THR A 283 -8.36 -14.39 -11.24
N VAL A 284 -9.27 -14.63 -10.29
CA VAL A 284 -9.17 -15.72 -9.31
C VAL A 284 -10.41 -16.59 -9.36
N LEU A 285 -10.19 -17.91 -9.41
CA LEU A 285 -11.21 -18.94 -9.22
C LEU A 285 -11.00 -19.63 -7.88
N THR A 286 -12.05 -19.69 -7.06
CA THR A 286 -12.10 -20.42 -5.80
C THR A 286 -13.21 -21.48 -5.84
N LEU A 287 -12.91 -22.74 -5.44
CA LEU A 287 -13.90 -23.79 -5.27
C LEU A 287 -13.98 -24.24 -3.82
N GLY A 288 -15.21 -24.42 -3.32
CA GLY A 288 -15.46 -24.87 -1.96
C GLY A 288 -16.67 -25.79 -1.85
N ALA A 289 -16.68 -26.60 -0.81
CA ALA A 289 -17.78 -27.48 -0.47
C ALA A 289 -17.90 -27.64 1.06
N TYR A 290 -19.08 -27.97 1.57
CA TYR A 290 -19.24 -28.32 2.98
C TYR A 290 -18.78 -29.78 3.21
N TRP A 291 -17.63 -29.96 3.88
CA TRP A 291 -17.14 -31.27 4.27
C TRP A 291 -17.65 -31.68 5.65
N HIS A 292 -17.90 -30.71 6.51
CA HIS A 292 -18.57 -30.87 7.80
C HIS A 292 -19.74 -29.88 7.89
N PRO A 293 -20.79 -30.21 8.65
CA PRO A 293 -21.89 -29.27 8.86
C PRO A 293 -21.38 -27.89 9.35
N GLY A 294 -21.73 -26.83 8.64
CA GLY A 294 -21.36 -25.45 8.99
C GLY A 294 -19.93 -25.03 8.60
N ILE A 295 -19.06 -25.94 8.17
CA ILE A 295 -17.68 -25.61 7.78
C ILE A 295 -17.53 -25.70 6.27
N LEU A 296 -17.34 -24.57 5.62
CA LEU A 296 -17.03 -24.49 4.18
C LEU A 296 -15.53 -24.73 3.97
N THR A 297 -15.18 -25.81 3.28
CA THR A 297 -13.80 -26.14 2.95
C THR A 297 -13.47 -25.65 1.56
N ILE A 298 -12.51 -24.73 1.46
CA ILE A 298 -11.90 -24.29 0.20
C ILE A 298 -10.80 -25.29 -0.13
N PHE A 299 -10.98 -26.04 -1.21
CA PHE A 299 -10.06 -27.11 -1.60
C PHE A 299 -9.34 -26.83 -2.93
N TYR A 300 -9.76 -25.81 -3.67
CA TYR A 300 -9.15 -25.41 -4.94
C TYR A 300 -9.15 -23.90 -5.06
N MET A 301 -8.01 -23.34 -5.45
CA MET A 301 -7.87 -21.95 -5.88
C MET A 301 -6.91 -21.85 -7.05
N LYS A 302 -7.16 -20.92 -7.96
CA LYS A 302 -6.26 -20.63 -9.09
C LYS A 302 -6.26 -19.13 -9.37
N LYS A 303 -5.06 -18.54 -9.37
CA LYS A 303 -4.76 -17.21 -9.95
C LYS A 303 -4.48 -17.39 -11.44
N PHE A 304 -5.02 -16.52 -12.27
CA PHE A 304 -4.81 -16.53 -13.72
C PHE A 304 -3.77 -15.47 -14.08
N GLU A 305 -2.51 -15.89 -14.05
CA GLU A 305 -1.33 -15.07 -14.27
C GLU A 305 -0.50 -15.59 -15.45
N GLY A 306 0.40 -14.77 -15.99
CA GLY A 306 1.30 -15.20 -17.06
C GLY A 306 0.56 -15.67 -18.31
N VAL A 307 0.79 -16.91 -18.72
CA VAL A 307 0.17 -17.50 -19.94
C VAL A 307 -1.36 -17.66 -19.83
N ASP A 308 -1.89 -17.73 -18.61
CA ASP A 308 -3.33 -17.84 -18.35
C ASP A 308 -4.03 -16.48 -18.21
N SER A 309 -3.32 -15.37 -18.41
CA SER A 309 -3.87 -14.00 -18.27
C SER A 309 -4.77 -13.57 -19.43
N ASP A 310 -4.85 -14.34 -20.50
CA ASP A 310 -5.74 -14.02 -21.64
C ASP A 310 -7.22 -14.08 -21.22
N LEU A 311 -7.81 -12.92 -21.03
CA LEU A 311 -9.20 -12.74 -20.63
C LEU A 311 -10.22 -13.43 -21.54
N LYS A 312 -9.88 -13.66 -22.80
CA LYS A 312 -10.77 -14.36 -23.76
C LYS A 312 -10.77 -15.86 -23.53
N ALA A 313 -9.63 -16.44 -23.16
CA ALA A 313 -9.49 -17.86 -22.89
C ALA A 313 -10.00 -18.27 -21.49
N GLN A 314 -9.98 -17.37 -20.53
CA GLN A 314 -10.33 -17.65 -19.14
C GLN A 314 -11.73 -18.26 -18.94
N PRO A 315 -12.82 -17.80 -19.60
CA PRO A 315 -14.14 -18.41 -19.42
C PRO A 315 -14.19 -19.88 -19.79
N ASP A 316 -13.46 -20.28 -20.84
CA ASP A 316 -13.41 -21.69 -21.27
C ASP A 316 -12.61 -22.55 -20.29
N ILE A 317 -11.47 -22.04 -19.80
CA ILE A 317 -10.65 -22.73 -18.80
C ILE A 317 -11.44 -22.88 -17.51
N ILE A 318 -12.02 -21.78 -17.00
CA ILE A 318 -12.83 -21.77 -15.79
C ILE A 318 -14.06 -22.68 -15.94
N GLY A 319 -14.74 -22.58 -17.09
CA GLY A 319 -15.88 -23.42 -17.40
C GLY A 319 -15.53 -24.89 -17.39
N SER A 320 -14.39 -25.28 -17.96
CA SER A 320 -13.90 -26.66 -17.94
C SER A 320 -13.57 -27.18 -16.54
N ILE A 321 -12.96 -26.32 -15.70
CA ILE A 321 -12.71 -26.61 -14.29
C ILE A 321 -14.05 -26.80 -13.55
N CYS A 322 -14.99 -25.87 -13.70
CA CYS A 322 -16.31 -25.96 -13.05
C CYS A 322 -17.12 -27.20 -13.48
N GLN A 323 -17.01 -27.63 -14.74
CA GLN A 323 -17.61 -28.88 -15.22
C GLN A 323 -16.94 -30.10 -14.57
N ARG A 324 -15.61 -30.14 -14.55
CA ARG A 324 -14.83 -31.24 -13.97
C ARG A 324 -15.17 -31.46 -12.50
N TYR A 325 -15.37 -30.39 -11.72
CA TYR A 325 -15.73 -30.48 -10.30
C TYR A 325 -17.24 -30.49 -10.04
N ASN A 326 -18.08 -30.59 -11.07
CA ASN A 326 -19.54 -30.59 -10.97
C ASN A 326 -20.10 -29.43 -10.14
N VAL A 327 -19.56 -28.23 -10.34
CA VAL A 327 -19.99 -27.03 -9.60
C VAL A 327 -21.48 -26.77 -9.78
N LYS A 328 -22.22 -26.61 -8.71
CA LYS A 328 -23.68 -26.42 -8.72
C LYS A 328 -24.09 -24.95 -8.85
N LEU A 329 -23.34 -24.05 -8.22
CA LEU A 329 -23.59 -22.62 -8.30
C LEU A 329 -22.27 -21.85 -8.37
N ILE A 330 -22.19 -20.92 -9.32
CA ILE A 330 -21.07 -20.02 -9.55
C ILE A 330 -21.52 -18.63 -9.13
N ALA A 331 -20.81 -17.96 -8.24
CA ALA A 331 -20.94 -16.53 -8.00
C ALA A 331 -19.74 -15.80 -8.60
N ALA A 332 -19.97 -14.82 -9.44
CA ALA A 332 -18.91 -14.14 -10.18
C ALA A 332 -19.10 -12.63 -10.15
N ASP A 333 -17.99 -11.89 -10.08
CA ASP A 333 -18.01 -10.44 -10.20
C ASP A 333 -18.70 -10.01 -11.50
N TYR A 334 -19.52 -8.97 -11.41
CA TYR A 334 -20.15 -8.37 -12.58
C TYR A 334 -19.27 -7.30 -13.24
N GLY A 335 -18.48 -6.56 -12.49
CA GLY A 335 -17.76 -5.37 -12.93
C GLY A 335 -16.98 -5.58 -14.23
N PHE A 336 -15.85 -6.21 -14.17
CA PHE A 336 -15.05 -6.57 -15.35
C PHE A 336 -15.52 -7.85 -16.03
N GLY A 337 -16.43 -8.61 -15.38
CA GLY A 337 -16.85 -9.94 -15.80
C GLY A 337 -18.06 -10.01 -16.73
N THR A 338 -18.61 -8.91 -17.23
CA THR A 338 -19.87 -8.91 -18.01
C THR A 338 -19.87 -9.84 -19.21
N TYR A 339 -18.81 -9.81 -20.02
CA TYR A 339 -18.66 -10.68 -21.19
C TYR A 339 -18.40 -12.14 -20.77
N GLN A 340 -17.49 -12.34 -19.85
CA GLN A 340 -17.09 -13.63 -19.32
C GLN A 340 -18.27 -14.38 -18.66
N ASN A 341 -19.06 -13.66 -17.87
CA ASN A 341 -20.26 -14.20 -17.22
C ASN A 341 -21.31 -14.64 -18.23
N ARG A 342 -21.47 -13.91 -19.34
CA ARG A 342 -22.37 -14.32 -20.42
C ARG A 342 -21.95 -15.67 -21.00
N LEU A 343 -20.67 -15.88 -21.28
CA LEU A 343 -20.15 -17.16 -21.79
C LEU A 343 -20.36 -18.31 -20.77
N LEU A 344 -20.15 -18.03 -19.49
CA LEU A 344 -20.45 -19.01 -18.45
C LEU A 344 -21.94 -19.33 -18.35
N LYS A 345 -22.84 -18.36 -18.52
CA LYS A 345 -24.30 -18.56 -18.56
C LYS A 345 -24.74 -19.37 -19.79
N GLU A 346 -24.14 -19.16 -20.93
CA GLU A 346 -24.36 -19.98 -22.13
C GLU A 346 -23.98 -21.47 -21.87
N LYS A 347 -22.91 -21.72 -21.10
CA LYS A 347 -22.40 -23.04 -20.81
C LYS A 347 -23.15 -23.75 -19.67
N PHE A 348 -23.55 -23.03 -18.63
CA PHE A 348 -24.12 -23.60 -17.40
C PHE A 348 -25.62 -23.29 -17.19
N GLY A 349 -26.16 -22.34 -17.95
CA GLY A 349 -27.50 -21.82 -17.78
C GLY A 349 -27.58 -20.69 -16.75
N ASN A 350 -28.55 -19.79 -16.93
CA ASN A 350 -28.71 -18.57 -16.12
C ASN A 350 -28.90 -18.83 -14.62
N LYS A 351 -29.49 -19.97 -14.25
CA LYS A 351 -29.75 -20.32 -12.84
C LYS A 351 -28.51 -20.77 -12.07
N ARG A 352 -27.43 -21.15 -12.77
CA ARG A 352 -26.19 -21.64 -12.16
C ARG A 352 -25.07 -20.61 -12.10
N VAL A 353 -25.28 -19.42 -12.70
CA VAL A 353 -24.31 -18.32 -12.67
C VAL A 353 -24.97 -17.09 -12.06
N MET A 354 -24.56 -16.76 -10.85
CA MET A 354 -25.03 -15.62 -10.08
C MET A 354 -24.04 -14.48 -10.24
N GLU A 355 -24.41 -13.45 -10.99
CA GLU A 355 -23.63 -12.23 -11.12
C GLU A 355 -23.76 -11.37 -9.88
N ILE A 356 -22.65 -10.96 -9.31
CA ILE A 356 -22.57 -10.11 -8.12
C ILE A 356 -22.08 -8.72 -8.53
N GLN A 357 -22.88 -7.70 -8.25
CA GLN A 357 -22.48 -6.31 -8.38
C GLN A 357 -22.39 -5.67 -6.99
N TYR A 358 -21.23 -5.15 -6.64
CA TYR A 358 -21.12 -4.37 -5.42
C TYR A 358 -21.85 -3.03 -5.53
N ALA A 359 -22.64 -2.73 -4.50
CA ALA A 359 -23.40 -1.50 -4.39
C ALA A 359 -23.68 -1.14 -2.93
N GLU A 360 -23.94 0.12 -2.67
CA GLU A 360 -24.39 0.58 -1.35
C GLU A 360 -25.84 0.16 -1.12
N THR A 361 -26.05 -1.00 -0.50
CA THR A 361 -27.35 -1.56 -0.17
C THR A 361 -27.50 -1.76 1.33
N LYS A 362 -28.73 -1.64 1.86
CA LYS A 362 -29.03 -1.94 3.27
C LYS A 362 -28.95 -3.43 3.59
N ASN A 363 -29.21 -4.28 2.61
CA ASN A 363 -29.11 -5.73 2.74
C ASN A 363 -27.79 -6.24 2.20
N LYS A 364 -27.21 -7.26 2.83
CA LYS A 364 -25.97 -7.87 2.36
C LYS A 364 -26.07 -8.35 0.90
N LEU A 365 -27.16 -8.97 0.53
CA LEU A 365 -27.43 -9.50 -0.81
C LEU A 365 -28.91 -9.30 -1.17
N LYS A 366 -29.18 -8.69 -2.30
CA LYS A 366 -30.55 -8.47 -2.82
C LYS A 366 -30.56 -8.65 -4.34
N TYR A 367 -31.53 -9.43 -4.85
CA TYR A 367 -31.76 -9.54 -6.28
C TYR A 367 -32.39 -8.25 -6.82
N ASN A 368 -31.89 -7.76 -7.94
CA ASN A 368 -32.44 -6.63 -8.66
C ASN A 368 -33.07 -7.12 -9.97
N ASP A 369 -34.42 -7.06 -10.04
CA ASP A 369 -35.17 -7.56 -11.18
C ASP A 369 -34.91 -6.77 -12.47
N GLN A 370 -34.68 -5.46 -12.37
CA GLN A 370 -34.34 -4.63 -13.55
C GLN A 370 -32.96 -4.93 -14.09
N ALA A 371 -31.99 -5.09 -13.22
CA ALA A 371 -30.62 -5.36 -13.59
C ALA A 371 -30.34 -6.87 -13.82
N GLN A 372 -31.30 -7.76 -13.48
CA GLN A 372 -31.21 -9.23 -13.59
C GLN A 372 -29.95 -9.81 -12.91
N ARG A 373 -29.55 -9.24 -11.75
CA ARG A 373 -28.36 -9.65 -11.01
C ARG A 373 -28.48 -9.41 -9.51
N MET A 374 -27.54 -9.95 -8.75
CA MET A 374 -27.45 -9.74 -7.31
C MET A 374 -26.68 -8.45 -7.01
N MET A 375 -27.29 -7.57 -6.23
CA MET A 375 -26.65 -6.41 -5.63
C MET A 375 -26.13 -6.81 -4.26
N ALA A 376 -24.84 -6.64 -4.00
CA ALA A 376 -24.18 -7.03 -2.76
C ALA A 376 -23.53 -5.82 -2.07
N ASN A 377 -23.62 -5.75 -0.75
CA ASN A 377 -22.88 -4.78 0.04
C ASN A 377 -21.46 -5.33 0.30
N ARG A 378 -20.44 -4.71 -0.30
CA ARG A 378 -19.04 -5.15 -0.21
C ARG A 378 -18.57 -5.29 1.24
N THR A 379 -18.81 -4.27 2.06
CA THR A 379 -18.39 -4.26 3.47
C THR A 379 -19.02 -5.42 4.24
N MET A 380 -20.33 -5.65 4.09
CA MET A 380 -21.02 -6.75 4.78
C MET A 380 -20.58 -8.14 4.28
N CYS A 381 -20.24 -8.28 3.00
CA CYS A 381 -19.74 -9.54 2.45
C CYS A 381 -18.34 -9.89 2.98
N LEU A 382 -17.43 -8.92 3.00
CA LEU A 382 -16.10 -9.10 3.57
C LEU A 382 -16.14 -9.32 5.09
N GLN A 383 -16.99 -8.58 5.80
CA GLN A 383 -17.21 -8.79 7.24
C GLN A 383 -17.67 -10.22 7.56
N ASP A 384 -18.59 -10.77 6.75
CA ASP A 384 -19.01 -12.16 6.86
C ASP A 384 -17.85 -13.14 6.67
N MET A 385 -17.03 -12.93 5.64
CA MET A 385 -15.86 -13.74 5.39
C MET A 385 -14.88 -13.72 6.58
N PHE A 386 -14.54 -12.52 7.08
CA PHE A 386 -13.66 -12.39 8.25
C PHE A 386 -14.26 -13.07 9.49
N SER A 387 -15.57 -12.89 9.73
CA SER A 387 -16.27 -13.56 10.83
C SER A 387 -16.25 -15.09 10.68
N ASP A 388 -16.41 -15.61 9.47
CA ASP A 388 -16.34 -17.06 9.23
C ASP A 388 -14.94 -17.62 9.47
N ILE A 389 -13.88 -16.87 9.13
CA ILE A 389 -12.49 -17.25 9.41
C ILE A 389 -12.24 -17.25 10.93
N GLN A 390 -12.59 -16.15 11.63
CA GLN A 390 -12.42 -16.04 13.09
C GLN A 390 -13.15 -17.13 13.87
N LYS A 391 -14.35 -17.51 13.40
CA LYS A 391 -15.16 -18.59 13.99
C LYS A 391 -14.76 -19.99 13.54
N LYS A 392 -13.76 -20.11 12.65
CA LYS A 392 -13.33 -21.38 12.04
C LYS A 392 -14.45 -22.10 11.28
N ASN A 393 -15.42 -21.36 10.74
CA ASN A 393 -16.46 -21.85 9.85
C ASN A 393 -15.98 -22.05 8.41
N ILE A 394 -14.74 -21.66 8.14
CA ILE A 394 -14.06 -21.88 6.88
C ILE A 394 -12.77 -22.65 7.13
N ARG A 395 -12.42 -23.53 6.18
CA ARG A 395 -11.17 -24.29 6.20
C ARG A 395 -10.47 -24.13 4.86
N PHE A 396 -9.15 -23.98 4.89
CA PHE A 396 -8.31 -23.92 3.71
C PHE A 396 -7.42 -25.16 3.61
N PHE A 397 -6.87 -25.39 2.44
CA PHE A 397 -5.82 -26.38 2.25
C PHE A 397 -4.53 -25.95 2.96
N ARG A 398 -3.50 -26.86 3.01
CA ARG A 398 -2.28 -26.67 3.81
C ARG A 398 -1.65 -25.29 3.62
N GLN A 399 -1.09 -24.76 4.70
CA GLN A 399 -0.55 -23.38 4.75
C GLN A 399 0.46 -23.10 3.65
N SER A 400 1.43 -24.00 3.42
CA SER A 400 2.50 -23.83 2.43
C SER A 400 2.02 -23.61 0.99
N GLU A 401 0.82 -24.11 0.65
CA GLU A 401 0.20 -23.92 -0.66
C GLU A 401 -0.79 -22.74 -0.65
N PHE A 402 -1.36 -22.40 0.51
CA PHE A 402 -2.36 -21.34 0.66
C PHE A 402 -1.77 -19.96 0.82
N GLU A 403 -0.55 -19.81 1.34
CA GLU A 403 0.08 -18.55 1.71
C GLU A 403 0.06 -17.51 0.57
N LYS A 404 0.33 -17.93 -0.67
CA LYS A 404 0.28 -17.07 -1.86
C LYS A 404 -1.11 -16.48 -2.17
N TYR A 405 -2.18 -17.11 -1.66
CA TYR A 405 -3.56 -16.63 -1.77
C TYR A 405 -3.97 -15.86 -0.52
N GLY A 406 -3.49 -16.33 0.64
CA GLY A 406 -3.79 -15.74 1.94
C GLY A 406 -3.28 -14.31 2.09
N GLN A 407 -2.18 -13.98 1.40
CA GLN A 407 -1.63 -12.62 1.42
C GLN A 407 -2.64 -11.57 0.96
N ASP A 408 -3.46 -11.85 -0.05
CA ASP A 408 -4.50 -10.93 -0.54
C ASP A 408 -5.56 -10.63 0.54
N ILE A 409 -5.85 -11.60 1.42
CA ILE A 409 -6.77 -11.40 2.54
C ILE A 409 -6.12 -10.51 3.60
N LEU A 410 -4.82 -10.73 3.89
CA LEU A 410 -4.05 -9.94 4.86
C LEU A 410 -3.73 -8.52 4.37
N ASN A 411 -3.85 -8.25 3.07
CA ASN A 411 -3.70 -6.92 2.52
C ASN A 411 -4.85 -5.99 2.91
N ILE A 412 -6.03 -6.55 3.19
CA ILE A 412 -7.23 -5.77 3.53
C ILE A 412 -7.10 -5.16 4.91
N TYR A 413 -7.52 -3.92 5.05
CA TYR A 413 -7.61 -3.18 6.30
C TYR A 413 -9.00 -2.51 6.45
N ILE A 414 -9.34 -2.14 7.68
CA ILE A 414 -10.57 -1.41 8.00
C ILE A 414 -10.28 0.09 7.87
N ASP A 415 -10.92 0.76 6.94
CA ASP A 415 -10.92 2.22 6.85
C ASP A 415 -12.19 2.77 7.50
N TYR A 416 -12.02 3.64 8.49
CA TYR A 416 -13.12 4.28 9.18
C TYR A 416 -13.24 5.75 8.76
N ASN A 417 -14.33 6.09 8.11
CA ASN A 417 -14.62 7.46 7.74
C ASN A 417 -15.34 8.19 8.90
N ASP A 418 -14.58 8.93 9.70
CA ASP A 418 -15.10 9.65 10.88
C ASP A 418 -16.23 10.63 10.55
N LYS A 419 -16.22 11.28 9.38
CA LYS A 419 -17.27 12.23 8.96
C LYS A 419 -18.59 11.55 8.66
N ARG A 420 -18.56 10.33 8.15
CA ARG A 420 -19.76 9.57 7.77
C ARG A 420 -20.11 8.46 8.75
N GLN A 421 -19.26 8.21 9.74
CA GLN A 421 -19.35 7.08 10.69
C GLN A 421 -19.57 5.74 9.98
N VAL A 422 -18.93 5.54 8.84
CA VAL A 422 -19.05 4.32 8.03
C VAL A 422 -17.69 3.61 7.99
N MET A 423 -17.72 2.35 8.39
CA MET A 423 -16.61 1.41 8.25
C MET A 423 -16.60 0.86 6.82
N LYS A 424 -15.44 0.84 6.18
CA LYS A 424 -15.19 0.18 4.89
C LYS A 424 -13.96 -0.69 5.00
N TYR A 425 -13.93 -1.76 4.20
CA TYR A 425 -12.71 -2.53 3.96
C TYR A 425 -12.04 -2.00 2.71
N ASP A 426 -10.73 -1.77 2.80
CA ASP A 426 -9.93 -1.27 1.69
C ASP A 426 -8.57 -1.99 1.66
N HIS A 427 -7.80 -1.78 0.60
CA HIS A 427 -6.45 -2.31 0.44
C HIS A 427 -5.53 -1.26 -0.15
N ALA A 428 -4.23 -1.39 0.05
CA ALA A 428 -3.27 -0.49 -0.58
C ALA A 428 -3.25 -0.68 -2.11
N PRO A 429 -3.08 0.39 -2.90
CA PRO A 429 -3.16 0.33 -4.38
C PRO A 429 -2.25 -0.71 -5.05
N HIS A 430 -1.17 -1.12 -4.37
CA HIS A 430 -0.20 -2.09 -4.90
C HIS A 430 -0.31 -3.49 -4.28
N GLN A 431 -1.32 -3.70 -3.46
CA GLN A 431 -1.55 -4.95 -2.76
C GLN A 431 -2.90 -5.51 -3.21
N PRO A 432 -2.91 -6.59 -3.99
CA PRO A 432 -4.16 -7.16 -4.50
C PRO A 432 -5.03 -7.70 -3.37
N ASP A 433 -6.35 -7.70 -3.58
CA ASP A 433 -7.36 -8.31 -2.71
C ASP A 433 -8.28 -9.32 -3.45
N ASP A 434 -7.92 -9.64 -4.71
CA ASP A 434 -8.75 -10.45 -5.61
C ASP A 434 -9.06 -11.85 -5.04
N CYS A 435 -8.12 -12.48 -4.32
CA CYS A 435 -8.38 -13.77 -3.64
C CYS A 435 -9.45 -13.64 -2.56
N ALA A 436 -9.46 -12.55 -1.80
CA ALA A 436 -10.48 -12.34 -0.78
C ALA A 436 -11.86 -12.20 -1.40
N HIS A 437 -11.99 -11.48 -2.51
CA HIS A 437 -13.25 -11.35 -3.23
C HIS A 437 -13.71 -12.67 -3.82
N SER A 438 -12.83 -13.44 -4.47
CA SER A 438 -13.15 -14.76 -4.99
C SER A 438 -13.64 -15.73 -3.89
N ILE A 439 -12.99 -15.73 -2.72
CA ILE A 439 -13.45 -16.52 -1.55
C ILE A 439 -14.81 -16.02 -1.05
N SER A 440 -15.00 -14.69 -0.94
CA SER A 440 -16.27 -14.09 -0.52
C SER A 440 -17.40 -14.48 -1.46
N TYR A 441 -17.18 -14.48 -2.77
CA TYR A 441 -18.18 -14.96 -3.74
C TYR A 441 -18.48 -16.44 -3.60
N CYS A 442 -17.48 -17.29 -3.33
CA CYS A 442 -17.69 -18.71 -3.06
C CYS A 442 -18.57 -18.92 -1.80
N ILE A 443 -18.33 -18.15 -0.73
CA ILE A 443 -19.15 -18.16 0.49
C ILE A 443 -20.59 -17.72 0.18
N LEU A 444 -20.76 -16.66 -0.63
CA LEU A 444 -22.09 -16.19 -1.04
C LEU A 444 -22.85 -17.25 -1.83
N ALA A 445 -22.19 -17.94 -2.77
CA ALA A 445 -22.81 -19.04 -3.53
C ALA A 445 -23.26 -20.17 -2.59
N ALA A 446 -22.41 -20.58 -1.65
CA ALA A 446 -22.72 -21.63 -0.70
C ALA A 446 -23.88 -21.27 0.24
N LYS A 447 -23.85 -20.08 0.83
CA LYS A 447 -24.91 -19.59 1.74
C LYS A 447 -26.25 -19.36 1.01
N TYR A 448 -26.20 -18.82 -0.22
CA TYR A 448 -27.41 -18.62 -1.03
C TYR A 448 -28.07 -19.93 -1.42
N PHE A 449 -27.29 -20.93 -1.85
CA PHE A 449 -27.80 -22.24 -2.22
C PHE A 449 -28.47 -22.94 -1.04
N ASN A 450 -27.84 -22.91 0.14
CA ASN A 450 -28.43 -23.50 1.35
C ASN A 450 -29.76 -22.83 1.73
N LYS A 451 -29.87 -21.49 1.56
CA LYS A 451 -31.12 -20.76 1.81
C LYS A 451 -32.24 -21.15 0.83
N LEU A 452 -31.91 -21.58 -0.39
CA LEU A 452 -32.89 -22.09 -1.35
C LEU A 452 -33.41 -23.48 -0.97
N LEU A 453 -32.58 -24.33 -0.33
CA LEU A 453 -32.98 -25.64 0.11
C LEU A 453 -33.84 -25.65 1.39
N THR A 454 -33.79 -24.56 2.17
CA THR A 454 -34.53 -24.41 3.42
C THR A 454 -35.87 -23.64 3.26
N ARG A 455 -36.19 -23.22 2.05
CA ARG A 455 -37.48 -22.65 1.65
C ARG A 455 -38.31 -23.68 0.89
#